data_5be9b3afcd8bf2876f927a1cbd1f541e
#
_entry.id   5be9b3afcd8bf2876f927a1cbd1f541e
#
_cell.length_a   1.000
_cell.length_b   1.000
_cell.length_c   1.000
_cell.angle_alpha   90.00
_cell.angle_beta   90.00
_cell.angle_gamma   90.00
#
_symmetry.space_group_name_H-M   'P 1'
#
loop_
_entity.id
_entity.type
_entity.pdbx_description
1 polymer ?
#
loop_
_entity_poly.entity_id
_entity_poly.type
_entity_poly.pdbx_seq_one_letter_code
_entity_poly.pdbx_strand_id
1 'polypeptide(L)'
;MQLIFQLGIATQDGTIKVDDLVRPFRNDNAFSFIGKPKIFIIQACRGGRSQVKEQYIEPNIIHEADSTVCARLPTDADIIKIFATTPGYYSYRTVDSTSWRGAWFIQAFIAVARELPKSHIQEILTAVTHELAINPEYEIDGEKCQLPMFEAALSKLFYLKGKRRKKIKN
;
A
#
# COMPACT_ATOMS: atom_id res chain seq x y z
N MET A 1 -27.33 -3.35 -3.54
CA MET A 1 -27.08 -2.08 -2.80
C MET A 1 -25.58 -1.86 -2.78
N GLN A 2 -25.08 -1.03 -3.66
CA GLN A 2 -23.65 -0.82 -3.88
C GLN A 2 -23.21 0.26 -2.88
N LEU A 3 -22.60 -0.14 -1.78
CA LEU A 3 -21.92 0.79 -0.85
C LEU A 3 -20.63 1.27 -1.52
N ILE A 4 -20.75 2.35 -2.30
CA ILE A 4 -19.60 3.08 -2.83
C ILE A 4 -19.01 3.85 -1.63
N PHE A 5 -18.07 3.24 -0.92
CA PHE A 5 -17.21 3.98 -0.01
C PHE A 5 -16.32 4.89 -0.85
N GLN A 6 -16.76 6.12 -1.07
CA GLN A 6 -15.93 7.14 -1.70
C GLN A 6 -14.78 7.46 -0.74
N LEU A 7 -13.62 6.92 -1.06
CA LEU A 7 -12.40 7.12 -0.30
C LEU A 7 -11.95 8.56 -0.46
N GLY A 8 -12.16 9.38 0.58
CA GLY A 8 -11.76 10.78 0.60
C GLY A 8 -10.64 11.03 1.62
N ILE A 9 -9.75 11.93 1.28
CA ILE A 9 -8.73 12.51 2.18
C ILE A 9 -9.24 13.87 2.61
N ALA A 10 -9.38 14.08 3.93
CA ALA A 10 -9.75 15.39 4.47
C ALA A 10 -8.61 16.39 4.21
N THR A 11 -8.96 17.55 3.71
CA THR A 11 -8.06 18.69 3.48
C THR A 11 -8.59 19.91 4.25
N GLN A 12 -7.82 20.97 4.25
CA GLN A 12 -8.21 22.22 4.90
C GLN A 12 -9.50 22.81 4.28
N ASP A 13 -9.68 22.61 2.98
CA ASP A 13 -10.79 23.18 2.20
C ASP A 13 -11.90 22.17 1.87
N GLY A 14 -11.86 20.96 2.46
CA GLY A 14 -12.87 19.91 2.20
C GLY A 14 -12.31 18.51 2.10
N THR A 15 -12.83 17.71 1.17
CA THR A 15 -12.40 16.32 0.97
C THR A 15 -12.04 16.08 -0.49
N ILE A 16 -10.83 15.56 -0.73
CA ILE A 16 -10.36 15.11 -2.04
C ILE A 16 -10.57 13.61 -2.16
N LYS A 17 -11.22 13.14 -3.21
CA LYS A 17 -11.33 11.71 -3.51
C LYS A 17 -9.97 11.16 -3.95
N VAL A 18 -9.59 9.99 -3.47
CA VAL A 18 -8.34 9.32 -3.91
C VAL A 18 -8.34 9.10 -5.42
N ASP A 19 -9.49 8.81 -5.99
CA ASP A 19 -9.63 8.62 -7.44
C ASP A 19 -9.31 9.88 -8.25
N ASP A 20 -9.63 11.06 -7.74
CA ASP A 20 -9.29 12.34 -8.38
C ASP A 20 -7.79 12.61 -8.35
N LEU A 21 -7.05 12.09 -7.35
CA LEU A 21 -5.59 12.14 -7.30
C LEU A 21 -4.93 11.16 -8.27
N VAL A 22 -5.55 9.99 -8.49
CA VAL A 22 -5.01 8.93 -9.34
C VAL A 22 -5.33 9.16 -10.82
N ARG A 23 -6.51 9.69 -11.14
CA ARG A 23 -7.01 9.88 -12.50
C ARG A 23 -6.04 10.57 -13.48
N PRO A 24 -5.32 11.64 -13.09
CA PRO A 24 -4.35 12.29 -14.00
C PRO A 24 -3.21 11.36 -14.44
N PHE A 25 -2.94 10.27 -13.71
CA PHE A 25 -1.85 9.33 -13.98
C PHE A 25 -2.29 8.04 -14.68
N ARG A 26 -3.57 7.90 -14.98
CA ARG A 26 -4.10 6.78 -15.77
C ARG A 26 -3.52 6.78 -17.18
N ASN A 27 -3.49 5.61 -17.80
CA ASN A 27 -2.87 5.42 -19.12
C ASN A 27 -3.56 6.23 -20.25
N ASP A 28 -4.83 6.59 -20.09
CA ASP A 28 -5.59 7.45 -21.02
C ASP A 28 -5.28 8.95 -20.85
N ASN A 29 -4.75 9.38 -19.69
CA ASN A 29 -4.44 10.77 -19.40
C ASN A 29 -2.93 11.06 -19.41
N ALA A 30 -2.10 10.05 -19.15
CA ALA A 30 -0.66 10.20 -18.99
C ALA A 30 0.13 9.20 -19.85
N PHE A 31 0.12 9.37 -21.16
CA PHE A 31 0.75 8.47 -22.14
C PHE A 31 2.21 8.18 -21.85
N SER A 32 2.96 9.13 -21.32
CA SER A 32 4.38 8.97 -20.96
C SER A 32 4.61 8.00 -19.79
N PHE A 33 3.58 7.64 -19.04
CA PHE A 33 3.62 6.69 -17.92
C PHE A 33 3.09 5.30 -18.29
N ILE A 34 2.63 5.07 -19.52
CA ILE A 34 2.17 3.74 -19.96
C ILE A 34 3.29 2.71 -19.76
N GLY A 35 2.94 1.57 -19.12
CA GLY A 35 3.86 0.49 -18.80
C GLY A 35 4.89 0.80 -17.71
N LYS A 36 4.75 1.95 -17.02
CA LYS A 36 5.54 2.33 -15.84
C LYS A 36 4.68 2.21 -14.58
N PRO A 37 5.17 1.58 -13.51
CA PRO A 37 4.45 1.52 -12.24
C PRO A 37 4.22 2.91 -11.65
N LYS A 38 2.99 3.16 -11.22
CA LYS A 38 2.56 4.39 -10.56
C LYS A 38 2.16 4.04 -9.14
N ILE A 39 2.89 4.54 -8.15
CA ILE A 39 2.71 4.21 -6.74
C ILE A 39 2.14 5.41 -6.01
N PHE A 40 1.00 5.21 -5.36
CA PHE A 40 0.35 6.20 -4.51
C PHE A 40 0.40 5.70 -3.06
N ILE A 41 1.11 6.41 -2.19
CA ILE A 41 1.19 6.12 -0.76
C ILE A 41 0.35 7.15 -0.02
N ILE A 42 -0.71 6.70 0.63
CA ILE A 42 -1.68 7.53 1.33
C ILE A 42 -1.53 7.30 2.83
N GLN A 43 -0.84 8.23 3.49
CA GLN A 43 -0.62 8.24 4.93
C GLN A 43 -1.65 9.16 5.59
N ALA A 44 -2.84 8.61 5.86
CA ALA A 44 -3.94 9.33 6.50
C ALA A 44 -4.84 8.37 7.29
N CYS A 45 -5.52 8.89 8.32
CA CYS A 45 -6.64 8.18 8.94
C CYS A 45 -7.79 8.03 7.94
N ARG A 46 -8.52 6.91 8.02
CA ARG A 46 -9.67 6.61 7.15
C ARG A 46 -10.97 6.47 7.95
N GLY A 47 -10.99 7.01 9.16
CA GLY A 47 -12.12 6.98 10.10
C GLY A 47 -11.67 7.19 11.54
N GLY A 48 -12.58 6.98 12.48
CA GLY A 48 -12.42 7.27 13.91
C GLY A 48 -12.43 6.04 14.82
N ARG A 49 -12.19 4.82 14.30
CA ARG A 49 -12.13 3.60 15.11
C ARG A 49 -10.70 3.11 15.30
N SER A 50 -10.40 2.57 16.49
CA SER A 50 -9.18 1.80 16.73
C SER A 50 -9.37 0.37 16.25
N GLN A 51 -8.35 -0.19 15.61
CA GLN A 51 -8.31 -1.61 15.26
C GLN A 51 -7.81 -2.40 16.46
N VAL A 52 -8.49 -3.50 16.80
CA VAL A 52 -8.11 -4.40 17.90
C VAL A 52 -7.73 -5.76 17.35
N LYS A 53 -6.85 -6.47 18.07
CA LYS A 53 -6.45 -7.83 17.75
C LYS A 53 -7.53 -8.80 18.22
N GLU A 54 -7.98 -9.68 17.31
CA GLU A 54 -8.86 -10.81 17.63
C GLU A 54 -8.12 -12.12 17.36
N GLN A 55 -8.44 -13.18 18.12
CA GLN A 55 -7.85 -14.51 17.88
C GLN A 55 -8.47 -15.14 16.64
N TYR A 56 -7.61 -15.61 15.72
CA TYR A 56 -8.01 -16.20 14.44
C TYR A 56 -7.43 -17.61 14.24
N ILE A 57 -8.22 -18.49 13.61
CA ILE A 57 -7.82 -19.82 13.15
C ILE A 57 -7.92 -19.82 11.61
N GLU A 58 -6.81 -20.14 10.93
CA GLU A 58 -6.72 -20.04 9.47
C GLU A 58 -7.54 -21.06 8.68
N PRO A 59 -8.22 -20.66 7.58
CA PRO A 59 -8.65 -21.54 6.50
C PRO A 59 -7.77 -21.41 5.25
N ASN A 60 -7.45 -22.54 4.61
CA ASN A 60 -6.70 -22.62 3.35
C ASN A 60 -7.55 -22.18 2.15
N ILE A 61 -7.00 -21.32 1.30
CA ILE A 61 -7.62 -20.91 0.03
C ILE A 61 -6.62 -21.05 -1.14
N ILE A 62 -7.07 -21.65 -2.23
CA ILE A 62 -6.31 -21.87 -3.48
C ILE A 62 -6.90 -20.97 -4.57
N HIS A 63 -6.04 -20.33 -5.39
CA HIS A 63 -6.46 -19.54 -6.54
C HIS A 63 -5.74 -19.99 -7.83
N GLU A 64 -6.51 -20.07 -8.91
CA GLU A 64 -6.02 -20.29 -10.29
C GLU A 64 -6.29 -19.06 -11.15
N ALA A 65 -5.41 -18.77 -12.10
CA ALA A 65 -5.59 -17.71 -13.08
C ALA A 65 -5.01 -18.09 -14.46
N ASP A 66 -5.78 -17.84 -15.50
CA ASP A 66 -5.39 -18.00 -16.89
C ASP A 66 -5.39 -16.67 -17.63
N SER A 67 -4.44 -16.45 -18.56
CA SER A 67 -4.38 -15.23 -19.33
C SER A 67 -3.65 -15.34 -20.66
N THR A 68 -4.23 -14.78 -21.71
CA THR A 68 -3.64 -14.60 -23.04
C THR A 68 -3.45 -13.11 -23.34
N VAL A 69 -2.35 -12.76 -24.00
CA VAL A 69 -1.82 -11.40 -24.12
C VAL A 69 -2.33 -10.67 -25.36
N CYS A 70 -2.72 -9.40 -25.21
CA CYS A 70 -2.81 -8.44 -26.30
C CYS A 70 -2.10 -7.13 -25.91
N ALA A 71 -1.40 -6.49 -26.84
CA ALA A 71 -0.43 -5.41 -26.61
C ALA A 71 -1.01 -4.04 -26.19
N ARG A 72 -2.24 -3.96 -25.71
CA ARG A 72 -2.84 -2.72 -25.16
C ARG A 72 -3.03 -2.87 -23.67
N LEU A 73 -2.38 -1.98 -22.88
CA LEU A 73 -2.58 -1.96 -21.45
C LEU A 73 -3.91 -1.26 -21.09
N PRO A 74 -4.71 -1.82 -20.18
CA PRO A 74 -5.89 -1.17 -19.64
C PRO A 74 -5.61 0.21 -19.02
N THR A 75 -6.62 1.06 -18.95
CA THR A 75 -6.53 2.43 -18.42
C THR A 75 -5.89 2.49 -17.03
N ASP A 76 -6.26 1.58 -16.14
CA ASP A 76 -5.78 1.52 -14.76
C ASP A 76 -4.57 0.59 -14.55
N ALA A 77 -3.98 0.04 -15.63
CA ALA A 77 -2.85 -0.85 -15.49
C ALA A 77 -1.61 -0.15 -14.91
N ASP A 78 -0.84 -0.91 -14.14
CA ASP A 78 0.39 -0.51 -13.46
C ASP A 78 0.19 0.58 -12.40
N ILE A 79 -0.99 0.61 -11.76
CA ILE A 79 -1.29 1.48 -10.61
C ILE A 79 -1.32 0.63 -9.35
N ILE A 80 -0.69 1.12 -8.29
CA ILE A 80 -0.79 0.60 -6.94
C ILE A 80 -1.11 1.73 -5.97
N LYS A 81 -2.20 1.57 -5.20
CA LYS A 81 -2.60 2.47 -4.12
C LYS A 81 -2.34 1.77 -2.80
N ILE A 82 -1.59 2.40 -1.92
CA ILE A 82 -1.16 1.88 -0.62
C ILE A 82 -1.70 2.82 0.44
N PHE A 83 -2.48 2.29 1.37
CA PHE A 83 -3.11 3.04 2.45
C PHE A 83 -2.50 2.62 3.78
N ALA A 84 -2.19 3.59 4.62
CA ALA A 84 -1.63 3.34 5.94
C ALA A 84 -2.57 2.54 6.85
N THR A 85 -3.88 2.59 6.60
CA THR A 85 -4.88 1.83 7.37
C THR A 85 -6.09 1.47 6.51
N THR A 86 -6.86 0.48 6.97
CA THR A 86 -8.13 0.07 6.36
C THR A 86 -9.23 1.12 6.56
N PRO A 87 -10.31 1.11 5.74
CA PRO A 87 -11.42 2.06 5.85
C PRO A 87 -12.08 2.03 7.23
N GLY A 88 -12.33 3.21 7.79
CA GLY A 88 -12.98 3.38 9.07
C GLY A 88 -12.05 3.46 10.27
N TYR A 89 -10.74 3.28 10.11
CA TYR A 89 -9.77 3.16 11.18
C TYR A 89 -8.74 4.29 11.22
N TYR A 90 -8.14 4.49 12.39
CA TYR A 90 -7.03 5.41 12.60
C TYR A 90 -5.73 4.92 11.97
N SER A 91 -4.87 5.88 11.62
CA SER A 91 -3.47 5.67 11.32
C SER A 91 -2.63 6.33 12.42
N TYR A 92 -1.72 5.57 13.01
CA TYR A 92 -0.95 6.01 14.17
C TYR A 92 0.42 6.55 13.80
N ARG A 93 0.96 7.36 14.71
CA ARG A 93 2.34 7.84 14.70
C ARG A 93 2.89 7.84 16.12
N THR A 94 4.15 7.51 16.27
CA THR A 94 4.86 7.66 17.55
C THR A 94 5.36 9.09 17.66
N VAL A 95 4.99 9.76 18.73
CA VAL A 95 5.53 11.04 19.15
C VAL A 95 6.21 10.80 20.48
N ASP A 96 7.53 10.67 20.47
CA ASP A 96 8.36 10.60 21.67
C ASP A 96 8.99 11.97 21.90
N SER A 97 9.09 12.41 23.16
CA SER A 97 9.72 13.66 23.56
C SER A 97 11.19 13.76 23.16
N THR A 98 11.84 12.64 22.88
CA THR A 98 13.27 12.53 22.57
C THR A 98 13.57 12.15 21.13
N SER A 99 12.63 11.57 20.39
CA SER A 99 12.84 11.15 19.00
C SER A 99 11.56 11.16 18.19
N TRP A 100 11.58 11.86 17.06
CA TRP A 100 10.52 11.78 16.05
C TRP A 100 10.65 10.45 15.30
N ARG A 101 9.86 9.43 15.66
CA ARG A 101 9.83 8.16 14.92
C ARG A 101 8.88 8.20 13.72
N GLY A 102 7.87 9.10 13.70
CA GLY A 102 6.96 9.27 12.58
C GLY A 102 5.80 8.26 12.53
N ALA A 103 5.17 8.13 11.37
CA ALA A 103 4.02 7.25 11.18
C ALA A 103 4.42 5.77 11.17
N TRP A 104 3.69 4.94 11.88
CA TRP A 104 3.98 3.49 12.03
C TRP A 104 4.11 2.78 10.68
N PHE A 105 3.16 3.01 9.78
CA PHE A 105 3.19 2.41 8.44
C PHE A 105 4.49 2.76 7.69
N ILE A 106 4.91 4.03 7.72
CA ILE A 106 6.13 4.46 7.02
C ILE A 106 7.38 3.84 7.65
N GLN A 107 7.44 3.73 8.98
CA GLN A 107 8.55 3.09 9.70
C GLN A 107 8.65 1.61 9.32
N ALA A 108 7.56 0.85 9.46
CA ALA A 108 7.51 -0.57 9.10
C ALA A 108 7.84 -0.78 7.61
N PHE A 109 7.29 0.04 6.72
CA PHE A 109 7.58 -0.03 5.29
C PHE A 109 9.07 0.16 4.98
N ILE A 110 9.72 1.14 5.59
CA ILE A 110 11.16 1.38 5.40
C ILE A 110 11.99 0.23 5.96
N ALA A 111 11.67 -0.28 7.16
CA ALA A 111 12.36 -1.39 7.79
C ALA A 111 12.30 -2.65 6.91
N VAL A 112 11.09 -3.11 6.58
CA VAL A 112 10.85 -4.30 5.77
C VAL A 112 11.45 -4.17 4.36
N ALA A 113 11.31 -3.01 3.70
CA ALA A 113 11.88 -2.81 2.37
C ALA A 113 13.42 -2.87 2.35
N ARG A 114 14.09 -2.54 3.47
CA ARG A 114 15.54 -2.69 3.62
C ARG A 114 15.95 -4.16 3.82
N GLU A 115 15.15 -4.93 4.54
CA GLU A 115 15.38 -6.35 4.78
C GLU A 115 15.08 -7.21 3.55
N LEU A 116 14.07 -6.82 2.75
CA LEU A 116 13.62 -7.54 1.57
C LEU A 116 13.92 -6.79 0.25
N PRO A 117 15.18 -6.37 -0.02
CA PRO A 117 15.50 -5.48 -1.14
C PRO A 117 15.35 -6.12 -2.53
N LYS A 118 15.13 -7.45 -2.60
CA LYS A 118 14.97 -8.21 -3.84
C LYS A 118 13.54 -8.73 -4.03
N SER A 119 12.66 -8.46 -3.07
CA SER A 119 11.28 -8.92 -3.12
C SER A 119 10.40 -8.01 -3.97
N HIS A 120 9.35 -8.59 -4.51
CA HIS A 120 8.29 -7.90 -5.22
C HIS A 120 7.53 -6.96 -4.25
N ILE A 121 7.04 -5.83 -4.75
CA ILE A 121 6.37 -4.82 -3.89
C ILE A 121 5.22 -5.41 -3.07
N GLN A 122 4.43 -6.33 -3.62
CA GLN A 122 3.32 -6.94 -2.90
C GLN A 122 3.80 -7.87 -1.78
N GLU A 123 4.93 -8.57 -1.95
CA GLU A 123 5.56 -9.35 -0.88
C GLU A 123 6.03 -8.43 0.25
N ILE A 124 6.66 -7.31 -0.09
CA ILE A 124 7.07 -6.28 0.89
C ILE A 124 5.85 -5.76 1.64
N LEU A 125 4.75 -5.42 0.94
CA LEU A 125 3.55 -4.90 1.57
C LEU A 125 2.85 -5.93 2.47
N THR A 126 2.86 -7.20 2.08
CA THR A 126 2.36 -8.28 2.92
C THR A 126 3.20 -8.42 4.19
N ALA A 127 4.53 -8.37 4.07
CA ALA A 127 5.42 -8.41 5.23
C ALA A 127 5.26 -7.16 6.13
N VAL A 128 5.04 -5.97 5.56
CA VAL A 128 4.71 -4.75 6.33
C VAL A 128 3.40 -4.92 7.09
N THR A 129 2.41 -5.53 6.46
CA THR A 129 1.12 -5.81 7.12
C THR A 129 1.31 -6.75 8.32
N HIS A 130 2.09 -7.81 8.13
CA HIS A 130 2.44 -8.74 9.19
C HIS A 130 3.20 -8.03 10.33
N GLU A 131 4.23 -7.26 10.01
CA GLU A 131 5.03 -6.50 10.97
C GLU A 131 4.15 -5.58 11.85
N LEU A 132 3.24 -4.81 11.24
CA LEU A 132 2.32 -3.94 11.98
C LEU A 132 1.27 -4.69 12.80
N ALA A 133 0.97 -5.94 12.42
CA ALA A 133 -0.01 -6.74 13.13
C ALA A 133 0.54 -7.42 14.39
N ILE A 134 1.83 -7.79 14.37
CA ILE A 134 2.41 -8.64 15.43
C ILE A 134 3.44 -7.93 16.31
N ASN A 135 4.17 -6.94 15.79
CA ASN A 135 5.26 -6.29 16.52
C ASN A 135 4.69 -5.38 17.62
N PRO A 136 5.06 -5.60 18.90
CA PRO A 136 4.59 -4.77 20.02
C PRO A 136 4.98 -3.30 19.94
N GLU A 137 5.98 -2.92 19.15
CA GLU A 137 6.33 -1.51 18.92
C GLU A 137 5.22 -0.73 18.19
N TYR A 138 4.32 -1.44 17.49
CA TYR A 138 3.20 -0.88 16.73
C TYR A 138 1.84 -1.19 17.39
N GLU A 139 1.79 -1.18 18.71
CA GLU A 139 0.53 -1.32 19.45
C GLU A 139 0.40 -0.26 20.55
N ILE A 140 -0.82 -0.04 20.98
CA ILE A 140 -1.17 0.83 22.11
C ILE A 140 -1.98 -0.01 23.09
N ASP A 141 -1.58 0.00 24.37
CA ASP A 141 -2.24 -0.70 25.47
C ASP A 141 -2.38 -2.23 25.26
N GLY A 142 -1.50 -2.84 24.47
CA GLY A 142 -1.52 -4.28 24.16
C GLY A 142 -2.66 -4.73 23.24
N GLU A 143 -3.51 -3.84 22.78
CA GLU A 143 -4.74 -4.16 22.03
C GLU A 143 -4.84 -3.42 20.69
N LYS A 144 -4.55 -2.10 20.69
CA LYS A 144 -4.76 -1.27 19.49
C LYS A 144 -3.61 -1.42 18.53
N CYS A 145 -3.91 -1.74 17.30
CA CYS A 145 -2.95 -1.94 16.22
C CYS A 145 -3.34 -1.13 14.97
N GLN A 146 -2.54 -1.26 13.92
CA GLN A 146 -2.80 -0.65 12.63
C GLN A 146 -2.65 -1.70 11.53
N LEU A 147 -3.61 -1.76 10.62
CA LEU A 147 -3.57 -2.68 9.50
C LEU A 147 -3.58 -1.89 8.18
N PRO A 148 -2.47 -1.88 7.43
CA PRO A 148 -2.43 -1.23 6.12
C PRO A 148 -3.23 -2.04 5.09
N MET A 149 -3.58 -1.38 3.99
CA MET A 149 -4.27 -2.00 2.87
C MET A 149 -3.63 -1.53 1.57
N PHE A 150 -3.65 -2.37 0.53
CA PHE A 150 -3.24 -1.93 -0.80
C PHE A 150 -4.18 -2.48 -1.89
N GLU A 151 -4.31 -1.71 -2.96
CA GLU A 151 -5.01 -2.07 -4.18
C GLU A 151 -4.00 -2.01 -5.33
N ALA A 152 -3.80 -3.12 -6.05
CA ALA A 152 -2.77 -3.21 -7.08
C ALA A 152 -3.33 -3.78 -8.38
N ALA A 153 -3.09 -3.07 -9.49
CA ALA A 153 -3.38 -3.49 -10.85
C ALA A 153 -2.06 -3.53 -11.67
N LEU A 154 -1.08 -4.29 -11.18
CA LEU A 154 0.24 -4.39 -11.79
C LEU A 154 0.27 -5.45 -12.89
N SER A 155 0.66 -5.06 -14.11
CA SER A 155 0.85 -5.99 -15.24
C SER A 155 2.21 -6.70 -15.22
N LYS A 156 3.13 -6.27 -14.34
CA LYS A 156 4.49 -6.79 -14.19
C LYS A 156 4.92 -6.81 -12.74
N LEU A 157 5.86 -7.70 -12.43
CA LEU A 157 6.53 -7.68 -11.13
C LEU A 157 7.29 -6.36 -10.94
N PHE A 158 6.99 -5.66 -9.86
CA PHE A 158 7.65 -4.40 -9.53
C PHE A 158 8.56 -4.56 -8.31
N TYR A 159 9.81 -4.10 -8.44
CA TYR A 159 10.84 -4.17 -7.43
C TYR A 159 11.33 -2.76 -7.09
N LEU A 160 11.37 -2.40 -5.79
CA LEU A 160 11.87 -1.08 -5.34
C LEU A 160 13.34 -0.87 -5.71
N LYS A 161 14.14 -1.94 -5.65
CA LYS A 161 15.54 -1.91 -6.09
C LYS A 161 15.65 -2.52 -7.47
N GLY A 162 15.79 -1.68 -8.50
CA GLY A 162 16.01 -2.13 -9.87
C GLY A 162 17.25 -3.03 -9.96
N LYS A 163 17.15 -4.13 -10.71
CA LYS A 163 18.33 -4.94 -11.06
C LYS A 163 19.32 -4.03 -11.81
N ARG A 164 20.55 -3.87 -11.30
CA ARG A 164 21.63 -3.25 -12.07
C ARG A 164 21.74 -4.00 -13.40
N ARG A 165 21.47 -3.34 -14.52
CA ARG A 165 21.80 -3.88 -15.84
C ARG A 165 23.28 -4.17 -15.82
N LYS A 166 23.68 -5.45 -15.94
CA LYS A 166 25.08 -5.80 -16.25
C LYS A 166 25.40 -5.09 -17.55
N LYS A 167 26.40 -4.18 -17.52
CA LYS A 167 26.98 -3.66 -18.77
C LYS A 167 27.51 -4.88 -19.54
N ILE A 168 26.90 -5.16 -20.68
CA ILE A 168 27.47 -6.10 -21.64
C ILE A 168 28.77 -5.45 -22.07
N LYS A 169 29.91 -6.02 -21.66
CA LYS A 169 31.22 -5.64 -22.22
C LYS A 169 31.23 -6.20 -23.63
N ASN A 170 31.18 -5.30 -24.62
CA ASN A 170 31.57 -5.61 -26.00
C ASN A 170 33.07 -5.76 -26.04
#